data_e7a486b60f5398e640894cdedc012354
#
_entry.id   e7a486b60f5398e640894cdedc012354
#
_cell.length_a   1.000
_cell.length_b   1.000
_cell.length_c   1.000
_cell.angle_alpha   90.00
_cell.angle_beta   90.00
_cell.angle_gamma   90.00
#
_symmetry.space_group_name_H-M   'P 1'
#
loop_
_entity.id
_entity.type
_entity.pdbx_description
1 polymer ?
#
loop_
_entity_poly.entity_id
_entity_poly.type
_entity_poly.pdbx_seq_one_letter_code
_entity_poly.pdbx_strand_id
1 'polypeptide(L)'
;MKKLILFTAIILGALISNAQETFFPTKEGTVLIYKSFDKKDKVTSMLKYTIKNVKIAGSNMDVTYLCESIDPKDKLIFKEEITVHQKGDKLYLDMGNFINKAAFQQEGEIPANIEVTGNNMEIPLNPTPGDILPDANVAMALKMGFINMKISADLTNRKVEAIEDITVKGGTFKCYKFSSDINSVAMGIKVKAKSAEWYAKGIGTVKNESYDKDGKLQSYTELIEVK
;
A
#
# COMPACT_ATOMS: atom_id res chain seq x y z
N MET A 1 43.39 48.45 33.57
CA MET A 1 42.15 48.40 32.82
C MET A 1 42.06 47.01 32.20
N LYS A 2 41.30 46.09 32.84
CA LYS A 2 41.12 44.69 32.36
C LYS A 2 39.89 44.65 31.49
N LYS A 3 40.06 44.36 30.20
CA LYS A 3 38.95 44.15 29.24
C LYS A 3 38.34 42.75 29.46
N LEU A 4 37.13 42.72 29.96
CA LEU A 4 36.33 41.52 30.09
C LEU A 4 35.71 41.18 28.73
N ILE A 5 36.17 40.14 28.05
CA ILE A 5 35.60 39.63 26.81
C ILE A 5 34.49 38.64 27.21
N LEU A 6 33.24 39.07 26.99
CA LEU A 6 32.04 38.24 27.18
C LEU A 6 31.88 37.33 25.95
N PHE A 7 32.14 36.03 26.15
CA PHE A 7 31.94 35.00 25.11
C PHE A 7 30.49 34.58 25.16
N THR A 8 29.67 35.11 24.25
CA THR A 8 28.28 34.68 24.08
C THR A 8 28.28 33.38 23.28
N ALA A 9 28.17 32.23 23.95
CA ALA A 9 27.95 30.94 23.30
C ALA A 9 26.53 30.91 22.72
N ILE A 10 26.42 31.04 21.41
CA ILE A 10 25.17 30.77 20.69
C ILE A 10 24.99 29.26 20.65
N ILE A 11 24.13 28.74 21.54
CA ILE A 11 23.65 27.35 21.47
C ILE A 11 22.69 27.28 20.29
N LEU A 12 23.20 26.87 19.13
CA LEU A 12 22.39 26.49 17.98
C LEU A 12 21.70 25.17 18.34
N GLY A 13 20.52 25.27 18.98
CA GLY A 13 19.65 24.13 19.19
C GLY A 13 19.24 23.58 17.82
N ALA A 14 19.86 22.50 17.38
CA ALA A 14 19.35 21.69 16.30
C ALA A 14 17.96 21.21 16.70
N LEU A 15 16.92 21.85 16.16
CA LEU A 15 15.57 21.29 16.16
C LEU A 15 15.67 19.98 15.37
N ILE A 16 15.91 18.88 16.07
CA ILE A 16 15.71 17.55 15.51
C ILE A 16 14.20 17.47 15.27
N SER A 17 13.77 17.86 14.09
CA SER A 17 12.45 17.52 13.58
C SER A 17 12.42 15.99 13.55
N ASN A 18 11.79 15.38 14.57
CA ASN A 18 11.36 13.99 14.48
C ASN A 18 10.30 13.93 13.39
N ALA A 19 10.71 13.91 12.13
CA ALA A 19 9.83 13.55 11.03
C ALA A 19 9.34 12.14 11.37
N GLN A 20 8.06 12.02 11.68
CA GLN A 20 7.45 10.74 12.01
C GLN A 20 7.65 9.80 10.81
N GLU A 21 8.45 8.74 10.99
CA GLU A 21 8.75 7.80 9.93
C GLU A 21 7.46 7.10 9.48
N THR A 22 7.04 7.41 8.27
CA THR A 22 5.90 6.77 7.62
C THR A 22 6.33 5.55 6.80
N PHE A 23 5.38 4.71 6.39
CA PHE A 23 5.64 3.62 5.46
C PHE A 23 5.67 4.07 3.98
N PHE A 24 5.33 5.32 3.66
CA PHE A 24 5.35 5.81 2.27
C PHE A 24 6.52 6.78 2.03
N PRO A 25 7.04 6.86 0.78
CA PRO A 25 7.94 7.93 0.41
C PRO A 25 7.24 9.28 0.54
N THR A 26 7.96 10.27 1.08
CA THR A 26 7.44 11.63 1.27
C THR A 26 8.06 12.65 0.31
N LYS A 27 8.93 12.20 -0.59
CA LYS A 27 9.54 13.06 -1.61
C LYS A 27 8.72 12.98 -2.89
N GLU A 28 8.14 14.10 -3.31
CA GLU A 28 7.47 14.21 -4.61
C GLU A 28 8.41 13.85 -5.76
N GLY A 29 7.88 13.20 -6.78
CA GLY A 29 8.64 12.68 -7.90
C GLY A 29 9.32 11.33 -7.66
N THR A 30 9.33 10.81 -6.41
CA THR A 30 9.82 9.44 -6.16
C THR A 30 9.00 8.45 -6.97
N VAL A 31 9.69 7.52 -7.64
CA VAL A 31 9.07 6.46 -8.44
C VAL A 31 9.43 5.10 -7.87
N LEU A 32 8.43 4.28 -7.62
CA LEU A 32 8.56 2.89 -7.20
C LEU A 32 8.08 1.98 -8.32
N ILE A 33 8.89 1.01 -8.72
CA ILE A 33 8.55 0.05 -9.77
C ILE A 33 8.47 -1.34 -9.17
N TYR A 34 7.36 -2.02 -9.39
CA TYR A 34 7.08 -3.37 -8.93
C TYR A 34 6.88 -4.32 -10.11
N LYS A 35 7.20 -5.59 -9.93
CA LYS A 35 6.78 -6.66 -10.82
C LYS A 35 5.98 -7.70 -10.06
N SER A 36 4.90 -8.14 -10.67
CA SER A 36 4.09 -9.25 -10.18
C SER A 36 4.42 -10.51 -10.97
N PHE A 37 4.45 -11.63 -10.26
CA PHE A 37 4.82 -12.95 -10.78
C PHE A 37 3.74 -13.96 -10.41
N ASP A 38 3.52 -14.94 -11.25
CA ASP A 38 2.78 -16.15 -10.89
C ASP A 38 3.67 -17.14 -10.10
N LYS A 39 3.09 -18.24 -9.65
CA LYS A 39 3.78 -19.31 -8.91
C LYS A 39 4.90 -20.02 -9.69
N LYS A 40 5.09 -19.70 -10.96
CA LYS A 40 6.14 -20.23 -11.85
C LYS A 40 7.15 -19.15 -12.23
N ASP A 41 7.21 -18.07 -11.48
CA ASP A 41 8.09 -16.91 -11.69
C ASP A 41 7.89 -16.19 -13.03
N LYS A 42 6.73 -16.41 -13.69
CA LYS A 42 6.39 -15.69 -14.90
C LYS A 42 5.83 -14.30 -14.54
N VAL A 43 6.37 -13.24 -15.14
CA VAL A 43 5.84 -11.88 -14.98
C VAL A 43 4.42 -11.80 -15.50
N THR A 44 3.51 -11.31 -14.66
CA THR A 44 2.09 -11.12 -14.98
C THR A 44 1.71 -9.66 -15.17
N SER A 45 2.40 -8.74 -14.47
CA SER A 45 2.20 -7.29 -14.62
C SER A 45 3.39 -6.52 -14.05
N MET A 46 3.45 -5.25 -14.38
CA MET A 46 4.30 -4.25 -13.74
C MET A 46 3.42 -3.14 -13.17
N LEU A 47 3.74 -2.69 -11.95
CA LEU A 47 3.11 -1.53 -11.32
C LEU A 47 4.15 -0.44 -11.18
N LYS A 48 3.77 0.79 -11.50
CA LYS A 48 4.60 1.97 -11.30
C LYS A 48 3.84 2.97 -10.46
N TYR A 49 4.41 3.33 -9.33
CA TYR A 49 3.88 4.36 -8.44
C TYR A 49 4.76 5.60 -8.53
N THR A 50 4.16 6.75 -8.76
CA THR A 50 4.86 8.04 -8.79
C THR A 50 4.24 8.95 -7.74
N ILE A 51 5.01 9.37 -6.74
CA ILE A 51 4.54 10.30 -5.71
C ILE A 51 4.26 11.65 -6.35
N LYS A 52 3.02 12.10 -6.29
CA LYS A 52 2.54 13.32 -6.96
C LYS A 52 2.45 14.50 -6.02
N ASN A 53 1.99 14.25 -4.79
CA ASN A 53 1.74 15.31 -3.82
C ASN A 53 1.84 14.76 -2.40
N VAL A 54 2.42 15.55 -1.50
CA VAL A 54 2.51 15.26 -0.07
C VAL A 54 2.01 16.46 0.71
N LYS A 55 0.91 16.31 1.43
CA LYS A 55 0.33 17.34 2.29
C LYS A 55 0.53 16.97 3.74
N ILE A 56 1.18 17.82 4.52
CA ILE A 56 1.45 17.60 5.94
C ILE A 56 0.69 18.65 6.73
N ALA A 57 -0.07 18.21 7.74
CA ALA A 57 -0.83 19.06 8.65
C ALA A 57 -0.67 18.54 10.10
N GLY A 58 0.31 19.06 10.82
CA GLY A 58 0.68 18.57 12.14
C GLY A 58 1.16 17.10 12.09
N SER A 59 0.49 16.21 12.82
CA SER A 59 0.76 14.77 12.81
C SER A 59 0.05 14.00 11.69
N ASN A 60 -0.74 14.71 10.86
CA ASN A 60 -1.47 14.10 9.75
C ASN A 60 -0.71 14.34 8.45
N MET A 61 -0.78 13.37 7.54
CA MET A 61 -0.15 13.46 6.24
C MET A 61 -1.00 12.73 5.19
N ASP A 62 -1.19 13.38 4.05
CA ASP A 62 -1.77 12.75 2.87
C ASP A 62 -0.69 12.59 1.80
N VAL A 63 -0.51 11.38 1.31
CA VAL A 63 0.39 11.08 0.19
C VAL A 63 -0.45 10.64 -1.00
N THR A 64 -0.45 11.43 -2.06
CA THR A 64 -1.10 11.09 -3.33
C THR A 64 -0.07 10.58 -4.30
N TYR A 65 -0.30 9.40 -4.86
CA TYR A 65 0.55 8.80 -5.88
C TYR A 65 -0.28 8.36 -7.10
N LEU A 66 0.36 8.46 -8.26
CA LEU A 66 -0.16 7.92 -9.50
C LEU A 66 0.21 6.44 -9.58
N CYS A 67 -0.78 5.57 -9.67
CA CYS A 67 -0.63 4.15 -9.91
C CYS A 67 -0.86 3.86 -11.40
N GLU A 68 0.14 3.27 -12.06
CA GLU A 68 0.08 2.81 -13.44
C GLU A 68 0.30 1.29 -13.45
N SER A 69 -0.66 0.52 -13.99
CA SER A 69 -0.55 -0.92 -14.19
C SER A 69 -0.30 -1.23 -15.66
N ILE A 70 0.73 -2.02 -15.93
CA ILE A 70 1.24 -2.29 -17.26
C ILE A 70 1.32 -3.81 -17.44
N ASP A 71 0.84 -4.32 -18.58
CA ASP A 71 0.90 -5.74 -18.89
C ASP A 71 2.32 -6.19 -19.30
N PRO A 72 2.58 -7.51 -19.45
CA PRO A 72 3.89 -8.00 -19.87
C PRO A 72 4.29 -7.62 -21.31
N LYS A 73 3.41 -6.98 -22.07
CA LYS A 73 3.66 -6.46 -23.43
C LYS A 73 3.80 -4.95 -23.46
N ASP A 74 4.08 -4.33 -22.29
CA ASP A 74 4.23 -2.88 -22.10
C ASP A 74 2.97 -2.06 -22.43
N LYS A 75 1.78 -2.67 -22.44
CA LYS A 75 0.53 -1.96 -22.61
C LYS A 75 0.01 -1.47 -21.26
N LEU A 76 -0.31 -0.16 -21.18
CA LEU A 76 -1.01 0.41 -20.03
C LEU A 76 -2.40 -0.20 -19.92
N ILE A 77 -2.68 -0.85 -18.78
CA ILE A 77 -3.98 -1.47 -18.48
C ILE A 77 -4.86 -0.49 -17.71
N PHE A 78 -4.22 0.25 -16.78
CA PHE A 78 -4.95 1.03 -15.80
C PHE A 78 -4.06 2.15 -15.26
N LYS A 79 -4.70 3.29 -14.94
CA LYS A 79 -4.03 4.46 -14.38
C LYS A 79 -5.00 5.20 -13.46
N GLU A 80 -4.62 5.40 -12.20
CA GLU A 80 -5.44 6.07 -11.19
C GLU A 80 -4.56 6.83 -10.19
N GLU A 81 -5.05 7.96 -9.67
CA GLU A 81 -4.44 8.62 -8.52
C GLU A 81 -5.06 8.07 -7.23
N ILE A 82 -4.21 7.68 -6.30
CA ILE A 82 -4.59 7.08 -5.03
C ILE A 82 -4.00 7.95 -3.91
N THR A 83 -4.80 8.25 -2.90
CA THR A 83 -4.34 8.97 -1.71
C THR A 83 -4.35 8.04 -0.50
N VAL A 84 -3.23 7.99 0.19
CA VAL A 84 -3.08 7.32 1.49
C VAL A 84 -3.06 8.38 2.58
N HIS A 85 -3.80 8.14 3.63
CA HIS A 85 -3.92 9.05 4.75
C HIS A 85 -3.16 8.52 5.96
N GLN A 86 -2.30 9.36 6.53
CA GLN A 86 -1.76 9.16 7.86
C GLN A 86 -2.50 10.07 8.83
N LYS A 87 -3.02 9.52 9.92
CA LYS A 87 -3.66 10.27 11.02
C LYS A 87 -3.03 9.83 12.33
N GLY A 88 -2.29 10.73 12.95
CA GLY A 88 -1.52 10.42 14.16
C GLY A 88 -0.50 9.30 13.89
N ASP A 89 -0.64 8.20 14.61
CA ASP A 89 0.27 7.05 14.60
C ASP A 89 -0.18 5.90 13.66
N LYS A 90 -1.15 6.14 12.77
CA LYS A 90 -1.70 5.12 11.87
C LYS A 90 -1.75 5.59 10.43
N LEU A 91 -1.55 4.63 9.51
CA LEU A 91 -1.93 4.75 8.11
C LEU A 91 -3.33 4.19 7.88
N TYR A 92 -4.05 4.84 6.97
CA TYR A 92 -5.37 4.44 6.51
C TYR A 92 -5.33 4.28 5.00
N LEU A 93 -5.53 3.05 4.55
CA LEU A 93 -5.62 2.72 3.13
C LEU A 93 -7.07 2.42 2.81
N ASP A 94 -7.64 3.19 1.88
CA ASP A 94 -9.01 2.96 1.41
C ASP A 94 -9.07 1.61 0.67
N MET A 95 -9.85 0.69 1.22
CA MET A 95 -10.03 -0.65 0.64
C MET A 95 -10.67 -0.60 -0.75
N GLY A 96 -11.40 0.47 -1.10
CA GLY A 96 -11.93 0.69 -2.44
C GLY A 96 -10.87 0.76 -3.54
N ASN A 97 -9.63 1.15 -3.18
CA ASN A 97 -8.50 1.19 -4.11
C ASN A 97 -7.96 -0.21 -4.48
N PHE A 98 -8.33 -1.27 -3.74
CA PHE A 98 -7.98 -2.65 -4.08
C PHE A 98 -8.95 -3.30 -5.08
N ILE A 99 -10.06 -2.64 -5.40
CA ILE A 99 -10.97 -3.07 -6.46
C ILE A 99 -10.48 -2.51 -7.78
N ASN A 100 -10.18 -3.39 -8.74
CA ASN A 100 -9.85 -2.98 -10.10
C ASN A 100 -11.10 -2.45 -10.83
N LYS A 101 -11.41 -1.17 -10.61
CA LYS A 101 -12.56 -0.49 -11.26
C LYS A 101 -12.41 -0.44 -12.79
N ALA A 102 -11.16 -0.42 -13.30
CA ALA A 102 -10.89 -0.41 -14.73
C ALA A 102 -11.39 -1.67 -15.46
N ALA A 103 -11.50 -2.80 -14.75
CA ALA A 103 -12.09 -4.02 -15.31
C ALA A 103 -13.58 -3.86 -15.70
N PHE A 104 -14.24 -2.79 -15.22
CA PHE A 104 -15.65 -2.50 -15.45
C PHE A 104 -15.88 -1.25 -16.32
N GLN A 105 -14.81 -0.65 -16.84
CA GLN A 105 -14.92 0.49 -17.75
C GLN A 105 -15.60 0.08 -19.06
N GLN A 106 -16.59 0.86 -19.48
CA GLN A 106 -17.19 0.77 -20.80
C GLN A 106 -16.86 2.06 -21.56
N GLU A 107 -16.34 1.93 -22.78
CA GLU A 107 -15.95 3.07 -23.65
C GLU A 107 -15.00 4.08 -22.97
N GLY A 108 -14.17 3.61 -22.01
CA GLY A 108 -13.21 4.45 -21.29
C GLY A 108 -13.75 5.11 -20.02
N GLU A 109 -15.04 4.97 -19.72
CA GLU A 109 -15.67 5.54 -18.53
C GLU A 109 -16.04 4.46 -17.49
N ILE A 110 -15.92 4.81 -16.20
CA ILE A 110 -16.41 3.98 -15.09
C ILE A 110 -17.95 4.15 -15.06
N PRO A 111 -18.74 3.06 -15.05
CA PRO A 111 -20.19 3.17 -14.97
C PRO A 111 -20.64 3.98 -13.75
N ALA A 112 -21.55 4.93 -13.96
CA ALA A 112 -22.03 5.85 -12.91
C ALA A 112 -22.78 5.16 -11.75
N ASN A 113 -23.12 3.89 -11.90
CA ASN A 113 -23.88 3.07 -10.95
C ASN A 113 -23.02 2.04 -10.20
N ILE A 114 -21.71 2.30 -10.08
CA ILE A 114 -20.82 1.56 -9.18
C ILE A 114 -20.93 2.15 -7.76
N GLU A 115 -21.35 1.34 -6.83
CA GLU A 115 -21.33 1.65 -5.40
C GLU A 115 -20.19 0.86 -4.74
N VAL A 116 -19.28 1.56 -4.07
CA VAL A 116 -18.19 0.96 -3.27
C VAL A 116 -18.41 1.31 -1.82
N THR A 117 -18.44 0.30 -0.96
CA THR A 117 -18.59 0.41 0.49
C THR A 117 -17.50 -0.38 1.19
N GLY A 118 -17.20 -0.06 2.43
CA GLY A 118 -16.19 -0.76 3.21
C GLY A 118 -15.58 0.14 4.28
N ASN A 119 -14.51 -0.35 4.90
CA ASN A 119 -13.72 0.42 5.84
C ASN A 119 -12.26 0.58 5.32
N ASN A 120 -11.50 1.44 5.99
CA ASN A 120 -10.08 1.58 5.70
C ASN A 120 -9.29 0.42 6.33
N MET A 121 -8.27 -0.04 5.63
CA MET A 121 -7.24 -0.87 6.22
C MET A 121 -6.31 0.01 7.07
N GLU A 122 -6.25 -0.28 8.38
CA GLU A 122 -5.38 0.43 9.31
C GLU A 122 -4.03 -0.29 9.45
N ILE A 123 -2.94 0.48 9.43
CA ILE A 123 -1.58 0.01 9.70
C ILE A 123 -0.95 0.96 10.73
N PRO A 124 -0.58 0.47 11.95
CA PRO A 124 0.15 1.28 12.91
C PRO A 124 1.52 1.69 12.34
N LEU A 125 1.99 2.90 12.64
CA LEU A 125 3.31 3.35 12.18
C LEU A 125 4.45 2.64 12.91
N ASN A 126 4.25 2.19 14.14
CA ASN A 126 5.25 1.48 14.92
C ASN A 126 4.69 0.13 15.40
N PRO A 127 4.43 -0.81 14.47
CA PRO A 127 3.87 -2.10 14.82
C PRO A 127 4.92 -2.98 15.52
N THR A 128 4.44 -3.85 16.40
CA THR A 128 5.28 -4.81 17.14
C THR A 128 4.88 -6.24 16.74
N PRO A 129 5.85 -7.15 16.55
CA PRO A 129 5.53 -8.55 16.32
C PRO A 129 4.59 -9.11 17.40
N GLY A 130 3.50 -9.72 16.96
CA GLY A 130 2.41 -10.20 17.82
C GLY A 130 1.17 -9.30 17.84
N ASP A 131 1.25 -8.04 17.40
CA ASP A 131 0.09 -7.15 17.33
C ASP A 131 -0.98 -7.72 16.41
N ILE A 132 -2.22 -7.70 16.89
CA ILE A 132 -3.41 -8.02 16.11
C ILE A 132 -4.00 -6.72 15.58
N LEU A 133 -4.27 -6.70 14.27
CA LEU A 133 -4.78 -5.51 13.59
C LEU A 133 -6.29 -5.63 13.32
N PRO A 134 -7.02 -4.51 13.26
CA PRO A 134 -8.44 -4.51 12.90
C PRO A 134 -8.67 -5.16 11.53
N ASP A 135 -9.78 -5.87 11.40
CA ASP A 135 -10.25 -6.41 10.12
C ASP A 135 -10.55 -5.27 9.14
N ALA A 136 -10.39 -5.53 7.86
CA ALA A 136 -10.71 -4.61 6.79
C ALA A 136 -11.59 -5.27 5.75
N ASN A 137 -12.49 -4.50 5.14
CA ASN A 137 -13.41 -5.04 4.14
C ASN A 137 -13.71 -4.03 3.04
N VAL A 138 -14.10 -4.55 1.89
CA VAL A 138 -14.65 -3.77 0.79
C VAL A 138 -15.71 -4.57 0.07
N ALA A 139 -16.77 -3.90 -0.37
CA ALA A 139 -17.77 -4.45 -1.26
C ALA A 139 -18.04 -3.46 -2.39
N MET A 140 -18.17 -3.98 -3.59
CA MET A 140 -18.59 -3.23 -4.77
C MET A 140 -19.87 -3.85 -5.32
N ALA A 141 -20.86 -3.02 -5.56
CA ALA A 141 -22.07 -3.38 -6.28
C ALA A 141 -22.13 -2.63 -7.60
N LEU A 142 -22.34 -3.34 -8.68
CA LEU A 142 -22.51 -2.79 -10.02
C LEU A 142 -23.84 -3.25 -10.60
N LYS A 143 -24.67 -2.31 -11.05
CA LYS A 143 -25.92 -2.58 -11.74
C LYS A 143 -25.77 -2.26 -13.20
N MET A 144 -25.89 -3.24 -14.08
CA MET A 144 -25.90 -3.09 -15.52
C MET A 144 -27.19 -3.71 -16.11
N GLY A 145 -28.22 -2.87 -16.33
CA GLY A 145 -29.52 -3.35 -16.76
C GLY A 145 -30.12 -4.36 -15.77
N PHE A 146 -30.30 -5.60 -16.20
CA PHE A 146 -30.84 -6.70 -15.37
C PHE A 146 -29.75 -7.43 -14.56
N ILE A 147 -28.49 -7.13 -14.78
CA ILE A 147 -27.36 -7.79 -14.12
C ILE A 147 -26.97 -6.99 -12.88
N ASN A 148 -27.03 -7.64 -11.71
CA ASN A 148 -26.49 -7.13 -10.47
C ASN A 148 -25.20 -7.91 -10.14
N MET A 149 -24.06 -7.27 -10.29
CA MET A 149 -22.78 -7.87 -9.91
C MET A 149 -22.38 -7.38 -8.52
N LYS A 150 -21.97 -8.32 -7.67
CA LYS A 150 -21.42 -8.01 -6.35
C LYS A 150 -20.03 -8.64 -6.21
N ILE A 151 -19.07 -7.83 -5.80
CA ILE A 151 -17.71 -8.26 -5.46
C ILE A 151 -17.44 -7.80 -4.04
N SER A 152 -16.84 -8.64 -3.22
CA SER A 152 -16.41 -8.26 -1.88
C SER A 152 -15.10 -8.96 -1.52
N ALA A 153 -14.35 -8.34 -0.62
CA ALA A 153 -13.19 -8.93 0.02
C ALA A 153 -13.17 -8.52 1.50
N ASP A 154 -12.97 -9.52 2.35
CA ASP A 154 -12.76 -9.34 3.79
C ASP A 154 -11.34 -9.79 4.11
N LEU A 155 -10.56 -8.91 4.76
CA LEU A 155 -9.25 -9.19 5.33
C LEU A 155 -9.41 -9.40 6.83
N THR A 156 -9.19 -10.61 7.28
CA THR A 156 -9.38 -11.03 8.68
C THR A 156 -8.11 -11.66 9.24
N ASN A 157 -8.05 -11.89 10.55
CA ASN A 157 -6.89 -12.46 11.22
C ASN A 157 -5.58 -11.71 10.91
N ARG A 158 -5.69 -10.39 10.79
CA ARG A 158 -4.56 -9.52 10.45
C ARG A 158 -3.59 -9.42 11.62
N LYS A 159 -2.31 -9.66 11.36
CA LYS A 159 -1.29 -9.75 12.41
C LYS A 159 0.05 -9.23 11.92
N VAL A 160 0.82 -8.65 12.86
CA VAL A 160 2.25 -8.36 12.68
C VAL A 160 3.06 -9.60 13.05
N GLU A 161 3.73 -10.23 12.09
CA GLU A 161 4.43 -11.49 12.31
C GLU A 161 5.87 -11.30 12.77
N ALA A 162 6.60 -10.40 12.12
CA ALA A 162 8.04 -10.24 12.33
C ALA A 162 8.53 -8.85 11.89
N ILE A 163 9.76 -8.54 12.29
CA ILE A 163 10.60 -7.49 11.70
C ILE A 163 11.85 -8.20 11.17
N GLU A 164 12.07 -8.15 9.87
CA GLU A 164 13.14 -8.89 9.19
C GLU A 164 13.69 -8.13 7.99
N ASP A 165 14.92 -8.46 7.59
CA ASP A 165 15.51 -7.87 6.39
C ASP A 165 15.08 -8.65 5.14
N ILE A 166 14.54 -7.94 4.15
CA ILE A 166 14.09 -8.49 2.87
C ILE A 166 14.95 -7.93 1.75
N THR A 167 15.56 -8.83 0.99
CA THR A 167 16.32 -8.50 -0.21
C THR A 167 15.48 -8.80 -1.44
N VAL A 168 15.25 -7.76 -2.24
CA VAL A 168 14.60 -7.82 -3.55
C VAL A 168 15.48 -7.11 -4.58
N LYS A 169 15.11 -7.09 -5.84
CA LYS A 169 15.91 -6.41 -6.87
C LYS A 169 16.08 -4.91 -6.60
N GLY A 170 15.10 -4.25 -5.96
CA GLY A 170 15.15 -2.86 -5.58
C GLY A 170 16.07 -2.52 -4.40
N GLY A 171 16.63 -3.52 -3.72
CA GLY A 171 17.52 -3.34 -2.57
C GLY A 171 17.23 -4.27 -1.41
N THR A 172 17.93 -4.03 -0.29
CA THR A 172 17.68 -4.71 1.00
C THR A 172 17.06 -3.73 1.97
N PHE A 173 15.94 -4.12 2.59
CA PHE A 173 15.14 -3.25 3.45
C PHE A 173 14.78 -3.97 4.74
N LYS A 174 14.83 -3.24 5.87
CA LYS A 174 14.26 -3.70 7.13
C LYS A 174 12.74 -3.56 7.06
N CYS A 175 12.05 -4.69 7.06
CA CYS A 175 10.62 -4.75 6.81
C CYS A 175 9.84 -5.25 8.03
N TYR A 176 8.64 -4.73 8.16
CA TYR A 176 7.59 -5.28 9.02
C TYR A 176 6.75 -6.24 8.19
N LYS A 177 6.65 -7.49 8.65
CA LYS A 177 5.86 -8.52 8.00
C LYS A 177 4.46 -8.56 8.59
N PHE A 178 3.45 -8.42 7.74
CA PHE A 178 2.05 -8.56 8.07
C PHE A 178 1.49 -9.81 7.42
N SER A 179 0.54 -10.47 8.08
CA SER A 179 -0.24 -11.57 7.51
C SER A 179 -1.73 -11.27 7.60
N SER A 180 -2.51 -11.83 6.70
CA SER A 180 -3.98 -11.81 6.75
C SER A 180 -4.59 -13.02 6.04
N ASP A 181 -5.80 -13.38 6.46
CA ASP A 181 -6.70 -14.24 5.69
C ASP A 181 -7.59 -13.37 4.82
N ILE A 182 -7.79 -13.79 3.56
CA ILE A 182 -8.60 -13.09 2.56
C ILE A 182 -9.78 -13.97 2.20
N ASN A 183 -11.01 -13.46 2.42
CA ASN A 183 -12.23 -14.08 1.96
C ASN A 183 -12.85 -13.17 0.91
N SER A 184 -12.85 -13.58 -0.34
CA SER A 184 -13.43 -12.79 -1.42
C SER A 184 -14.59 -13.52 -2.10
N VAL A 185 -15.52 -12.71 -2.61
CA VAL A 185 -16.64 -13.17 -3.41
C VAL A 185 -16.67 -12.36 -4.69
N ALA A 186 -16.66 -13.02 -5.82
CA ALA A 186 -16.82 -12.39 -7.12
C ALA A 186 -17.82 -13.20 -7.96
N MET A 187 -18.91 -12.57 -8.38
CA MET A 187 -19.98 -13.23 -9.16
C MET A 187 -20.47 -14.56 -8.54
N GLY A 188 -20.61 -14.58 -7.22
CA GLY A 188 -21.04 -15.77 -6.47
C GLY A 188 -19.95 -16.81 -6.20
N ILE A 189 -18.78 -16.70 -6.78
CA ILE A 189 -17.63 -17.57 -6.54
C ILE A 189 -16.91 -17.08 -5.27
N LYS A 190 -16.78 -17.99 -4.29
CA LYS A 190 -16.04 -17.71 -3.05
C LYS A 190 -14.62 -18.19 -3.16
N VAL A 191 -13.67 -17.31 -2.87
CA VAL A 191 -12.23 -17.62 -2.83
C VAL A 191 -11.70 -17.35 -1.44
N LYS A 192 -10.95 -18.31 -0.89
CA LYS A 192 -10.19 -18.13 0.35
C LYS A 192 -8.71 -18.16 0.01
N ALA A 193 -8.00 -17.16 0.49
CA ALA A 193 -6.57 -17.00 0.29
C ALA A 193 -5.92 -16.52 1.60
N LYS A 194 -4.59 -16.51 1.61
CA LYS A 194 -3.79 -15.86 2.66
C LYS A 194 -2.82 -14.91 2.00
N SER A 195 -2.44 -13.85 2.71
CA SER A 195 -1.39 -12.94 2.25
C SER A 195 -0.30 -12.78 3.29
N ALA A 196 0.90 -12.51 2.81
CA ALA A 196 2.00 -11.96 3.60
C ALA A 196 2.54 -10.72 2.88
N GLU A 197 2.71 -9.64 3.62
CA GLU A 197 3.12 -8.35 3.08
C GLU A 197 4.27 -7.79 3.91
N TRP A 198 5.30 -7.30 3.25
CA TRP A 198 6.48 -6.70 3.87
C TRP A 198 6.53 -5.21 3.55
N TYR A 199 6.44 -4.39 4.57
CA TYR A 199 6.49 -2.93 4.48
C TYR A 199 7.78 -2.38 5.09
N ALA A 200 8.46 -1.50 4.39
CA ALA A 200 9.61 -0.75 4.89
C ALA A 200 9.28 0.73 5.08
N LYS A 201 9.85 1.33 6.12
CA LYS A 201 9.73 2.76 6.38
C LYS A 201 10.29 3.57 5.21
N GLY A 202 9.57 4.63 4.82
CA GLY A 202 9.94 5.53 3.72
C GLY A 202 9.86 4.92 2.31
N ILE A 203 9.42 3.66 2.19
CA ILE A 203 9.32 2.92 0.92
C ILE A 203 7.90 2.44 0.65
N GLY A 204 7.23 1.87 1.65
CA GLY A 204 5.96 1.16 1.49
C GLY A 204 6.15 -0.33 1.34
N THR A 205 5.34 -0.96 0.52
CA THR A 205 5.44 -2.39 0.24
C THR A 205 6.75 -2.70 -0.47
N VAL A 206 7.53 -3.63 0.07
CA VAL A 206 8.74 -4.19 -0.54
C VAL A 206 8.44 -5.49 -1.26
N LYS A 207 7.61 -6.32 -0.62
CA LYS A 207 7.18 -7.61 -1.14
C LYS A 207 5.75 -7.92 -0.68
N ASN A 208 5.00 -8.61 -1.53
CA ASN A 208 3.70 -9.18 -1.20
C ASN A 208 3.63 -10.61 -1.75
N GLU A 209 3.08 -11.53 -0.99
CA GLU A 209 2.84 -12.91 -1.40
C GLU A 209 1.39 -13.30 -1.16
N SER A 210 0.80 -13.98 -2.14
CA SER A 210 -0.56 -14.54 -2.05
C SER A 210 -0.50 -16.05 -2.10
N TYR A 211 -1.22 -16.68 -1.18
CA TYR A 211 -1.29 -18.13 -1.02
C TYR A 211 -2.74 -18.60 -1.14
N ASP A 212 -2.92 -19.84 -1.57
CA ASP A 212 -4.25 -20.47 -1.47
C ASP A 212 -4.60 -20.83 -0.01
N LYS A 213 -5.81 -21.38 0.20
CA LYS A 213 -6.28 -21.80 1.52
C LYS A 213 -5.38 -22.85 2.19
N ASP A 214 -4.61 -23.59 1.41
CA ASP A 214 -3.72 -24.68 1.86
C ASP A 214 -2.28 -24.20 2.09
N GLY A 215 -2.02 -22.88 1.93
CA GLY A 215 -0.73 -22.24 2.13
C GLY A 215 0.26 -22.41 0.97
N LYS A 216 -0.21 -22.77 -0.24
CA LYS A 216 0.64 -22.85 -1.43
C LYS A 216 0.71 -21.50 -2.12
N LEU A 217 1.91 -21.01 -2.41
CA LEU A 217 2.14 -19.77 -3.13
C LEU A 217 1.42 -19.79 -4.49
N GLN A 218 0.68 -18.73 -4.78
CA GLN A 218 -0.05 -18.53 -6.03
C GLN A 218 0.55 -17.41 -6.86
N SER A 219 0.96 -16.32 -6.22
CA SER A 219 1.58 -15.17 -6.87
C SER A 219 2.38 -14.36 -5.85
N TYR A 220 3.28 -13.52 -6.34
CA TYR A 220 3.99 -12.56 -5.52
C TYR A 220 4.30 -11.29 -6.30
N THR A 221 4.53 -10.20 -5.59
CA THR A 221 4.93 -8.90 -6.14
C THR A 221 6.15 -8.41 -5.38
N GLU A 222 7.15 -7.90 -6.09
CA GLU A 222 8.39 -7.39 -5.50
C GLU A 222 8.73 -6.00 -6.03
N LEU A 223 9.29 -5.17 -5.15
CA LEU A 223 9.91 -3.90 -5.52
C LEU A 223 11.17 -4.16 -6.35
N ILE A 224 11.19 -3.61 -7.57
CA ILE A 224 12.29 -3.82 -8.52
C ILE A 224 13.24 -2.63 -8.55
N GLU A 225 12.71 -1.42 -8.32
CA GLU A 225 13.49 -0.19 -8.45
C GLU A 225 12.85 0.95 -7.65
N VAL A 226 13.70 1.82 -7.09
CA VAL A 226 13.34 3.12 -6.47
C VAL A 226 14.13 4.22 -7.19
N LYS A 227 13.45 5.25 -7.71
CA LYS A 227 14.05 6.41 -8.41
C LYS A 227 13.70 7.71 -7.73
#